data_926622fd1d222e866f88f38aba8c4c0f
#
_entry.id   926622fd1d222e866f88f38aba8c4c0f
#
_cell.length_a   1.000
_cell.length_b   1.000
_cell.length_c   1.000
_cell.angle_alpha   90.00
_cell.angle_beta   90.00
_cell.angle_gamma   90.00
#
_symmetry.space_group_name_H-M   'P 1'
#
loop_
_entity.id
_entity.type
_entity.pdbx_description
1 polymer ?
#
loop_
_entity_poly.entity_id
_entity_poly.type
_entity_poly.pdbx_seq_one_letter_code
_entity_poly.pdbx_strand_id
1 'polypeptide(L)'
;GELSPTLYYPVLGQEGSEKQAGDSVRFGFRVSMTDKGWYEAHKHAVYDIYGLGNSLALKHTTLPLYKRMEAIWDYILDDSLSFWRTAGYKGLTIGAQDYLGGVVEADRDAMKNSDIGASWMLASMTGDPRLTEERLPYMRNFKLMQQAPAGDPNHGAAMGQYYLWKKQKFVEEWGDHIEPIGITYYTLMDLGNILLFERDDSLLRSGFRAGAERLLSLQQADGGFAVAYGKHDGKPLFTDLKDLRPTFYGFVVAYKLLGERKYLDAAVRGADWFVRNAVDKGAFTGVCGDARFINDFA
;
A
#
# COMPACT_ATOMS: atom_id res chain seq x y z
N GLY A 1 -10.60 -19.73 24.94
CA GLY A 1 -9.66 -19.63 26.07
C GLY A 1 -9.70 -18.23 26.64
N GLU A 2 -9.64 -18.09 27.95
CA GLU A 2 -9.57 -16.77 28.59
C GLU A 2 -8.23 -16.11 28.24
N LEU A 3 -8.29 -14.90 27.72
CA LEU A 3 -7.10 -14.09 27.47
C LEU A 3 -6.69 -13.44 28.80
N SER A 4 -5.61 -13.92 29.38
CA SER A 4 -5.01 -13.30 30.56
C SER A 4 -3.87 -12.39 30.12
N PRO A 5 -3.95 -11.07 30.37
CA PRO A 5 -2.84 -10.16 30.06
C PRO A 5 -1.64 -10.55 30.92
N THR A 6 -0.51 -10.74 30.28
CA THR A 6 0.75 -11.10 30.93
C THR A 6 1.77 -9.98 30.75
N LEU A 7 2.36 -9.53 31.86
CA LEU A 7 3.41 -8.52 31.88
C LEU A 7 4.75 -9.18 32.11
N TYR A 8 5.71 -8.90 31.25
CA TYR A 8 7.09 -9.39 31.39
C TYR A 8 8.03 -8.21 31.62
N TYR A 9 8.82 -8.32 32.71
CA TYR A 9 9.89 -7.35 32.97
C TYR A 9 10.98 -8.00 33.80
N PRO A 10 12.25 -7.88 33.41
CA PRO A 10 12.72 -7.44 32.07
C PRO A 10 12.33 -8.43 30.97
N VAL A 11 12.39 -8.00 29.72
CA VAL A 11 12.10 -8.87 28.58
C VAL A 11 13.20 -9.93 28.47
N LEU A 12 12.80 -11.19 28.42
CA LEU A 12 13.73 -12.32 28.36
C LEU A 12 14.66 -12.22 27.15
N GLY A 13 15.94 -12.46 27.36
CA GLY A 13 16.98 -12.41 26.34
C GLY A 13 17.50 -11.00 25.99
N GLN A 14 16.97 -9.97 26.64
CA GLN A 14 17.51 -8.61 26.53
C GLN A 14 18.48 -8.28 27.67
N GLU A 15 19.27 -7.22 27.47
CA GLU A 15 20.15 -6.68 28.49
C GLU A 15 19.40 -6.45 29.81
N GLY A 16 19.96 -6.89 30.90
CA GLY A 16 19.35 -6.81 32.23
C GLY A 16 18.36 -7.94 32.55
N SER A 17 18.11 -8.91 31.65
CA SER A 17 17.26 -10.07 31.94
C SER A 17 17.91 -11.11 32.82
N GLU A 18 19.25 -11.18 32.82
CA GLU A 18 20.00 -12.03 33.76
C GLU A 18 20.17 -11.34 35.11
N LYS A 19 19.83 -12.04 36.19
CA LYS A 19 19.92 -11.54 37.55
C LYS A 19 20.74 -12.48 38.40
N GLN A 20 21.50 -11.90 39.33
CA GLN A 20 22.27 -12.64 40.30
C GLN A 20 21.49 -12.75 41.63
N ALA A 21 21.91 -13.68 42.48
CA ALA A 21 21.33 -13.82 43.81
C ALA A 21 21.54 -12.52 44.62
N GLY A 22 20.46 -11.92 45.10
CA GLY A 22 20.48 -10.64 45.82
C GLY A 22 20.08 -9.43 44.98
N ASP A 23 20.01 -9.55 43.64
CA ASP A 23 19.50 -8.49 42.79
C ASP A 23 18.01 -8.25 43.05
N SER A 24 17.59 -7.00 42.88
CA SER A 24 16.19 -6.61 42.96
C SER A 24 15.71 -6.00 41.66
N VAL A 25 14.49 -6.30 41.27
CA VAL A 25 13.80 -5.66 40.14
C VAL A 25 12.63 -4.86 40.68
N ARG A 26 12.54 -3.59 40.27
CA ARG A 26 11.40 -2.72 40.59
C ARG A 26 10.74 -2.30 39.32
N PHE A 27 9.43 -2.39 39.25
CA PHE A 27 8.64 -1.88 38.15
C PHE A 27 7.33 -1.28 38.67
N GLY A 28 6.77 -0.37 37.90
CA GLY A 28 5.46 0.21 38.18
C GLY A 28 4.56 0.01 37.00
N PHE A 29 3.29 -0.15 37.27
CA PHE A 29 2.25 -0.16 36.23
C PHE A 29 1.07 0.72 36.66
N ARG A 30 0.30 1.13 35.70
CA ARG A 30 -0.91 1.89 35.91
C ARG A 30 -2.10 1.08 35.42
N VAL A 31 -3.17 1.09 36.20
CA VAL A 31 -4.45 0.53 35.82
C VAL A 31 -5.44 1.69 35.66
N SER A 32 -6.14 1.73 34.53
CA SER A 32 -7.24 2.67 34.31
C SER A 32 -8.53 1.85 34.13
N MET A 33 -9.60 2.31 34.73
CA MET A 33 -10.92 1.74 34.57
C MET A 33 -11.85 2.79 33.98
N THR A 34 -12.71 2.39 33.05
CA THR A 34 -13.70 3.25 32.43
C THR A 34 -14.97 2.46 32.17
N ASP A 35 -16.11 3.12 32.27
CA ASP A 35 -17.41 2.62 31.86
C ASP A 35 -17.69 2.85 30.37
N LYS A 36 -16.75 3.49 29.67
CA LYS A 36 -16.80 3.77 28.23
C LYS A 36 -16.10 2.66 27.46
N GLY A 37 -16.35 2.59 26.16
CA GLY A 37 -15.74 1.58 25.29
C GLY A 37 -14.21 1.70 25.20
N TRP A 38 -13.57 0.67 24.61
CA TRP A 38 -12.12 0.56 24.47
C TRP A 38 -11.47 1.79 23.82
N TYR A 39 -12.16 2.43 22.90
CA TYR A 39 -11.65 3.62 22.20
C TYR A 39 -11.41 4.80 23.14
N GLU A 40 -12.33 5.05 24.08
CA GLU A 40 -12.15 6.09 25.09
C GLU A 40 -11.05 5.75 26.09
N ALA A 41 -10.90 4.46 26.45
CA ALA A 41 -9.79 3.99 27.27
C ALA A 41 -8.45 4.18 26.54
N HIS A 42 -8.41 3.89 25.24
CA HIS A 42 -7.23 4.12 24.39
C HIS A 42 -6.89 5.62 24.28
N LYS A 43 -7.87 6.47 23.99
CA LYS A 43 -7.68 7.92 23.96
C LYS A 43 -7.13 8.45 25.28
N HIS A 44 -7.68 8.02 26.40
CA HIS A 44 -7.18 8.39 27.73
C HIS A 44 -5.71 7.98 27.90
N ALA A 45 -5.35 6.76 27.52
CA ALA A 45 -3.95 6.33 27.55
C ALA A 45 -3.05 7.21 26.69
N VAL A 46 -3.45 7.48 25.45
CA VAL A 46 -2.67 8.24 24.46
C VAL A 46 -2.49 9.70 24.88
N TYR A 47 -3.56 10.39 25.26
CA TYR A 47 -3.53 11.83 25.48
C TYR A 47 -3.24 12.20 26.93
N ASP A 48 -3.85 11.52 27.90
CA ASP A 48 -3.80 11.93 29.29
C ASP A 48 -2.66 11.24 30.05
N ILE A 49 -2.35 9.97 29.73
CA ILE A 49 -1.29 9.23 30.42
C ILE A 49 0.07 9.45 29.75
N TYR A 50 0.16 9.22 28.45
CA TYR A 50 1.42 9.31 27.71
C TYR A 50 1.68 10.69 27.12
N GLY A 51 0.67 11.57 27.09
CA GLY A 51 0.80 12.93 26.58
C GLY A 51 1.23 13.00 25.12
N LEU A 52 0.87 12.02 24.30
CA LEU A 52 1.33 11.92 22.91
C LEU A 52 0.84 13.09 22.05
N GLY A 53 -0.20 13.83 22.50
CA GLY A 53 -0.59 15.09 21.87
C GLY A 53 0.56 16.10 21.81
N ASN A 54 1.45 16.08 22.82
CA ASN A 54 2.64 16.94 22.82
C ASN A 54 3.67 16.53 21.75
N SER A 55 3.60 15.30 21.24
CA SER A 55 4.46 14.85 20.15
C SER A 55 4.12 15.47 18.81
N LEU A 56 2.90 16.07 18.68
CA LEU A 56 2.48 16.83 17.50
C LEU A 56 3.04 18.25 17.50
N ALA A 57 3.60 18.72 18.62
CA ALA A 57 4.32 19.99 18.66
C ALA A 57 5.56 19.91 17.75
N LEU A 58 5.89 21.04 17.12
CA LEU A 58 7.09 21.14 16.29
C LEU A 58 8.32 20.74 17.09
N LYS A 59 8.97 19.68 16.64
CA LYS A 59 10.22 19.18 17.24
C LYS A 59 11.40 19.86 16.55
N HIS A 60 12.37 20.29 17.35
CA HIS A 60 13.66 20.66 16.80
C HIS A 60 14.33 19.38 16.27
N THR A 61 14.51 19.31 14.97
CA THR A 61 15.22 18.20 14.34
C THR A 61 16.70 18.54 14.25
N THR A 62 17.58 17.58 14.49
CA THR A 62 19.02 17.75 14.41
C THR A 62 19.52 17.97 12.98
N LEU A 63 18.75 17.49 11.99
CA LEU A 63 19.05 17.63 10.58
C LEU A 63 17.98 18.51 9.90
N PRO A 64 18.39 19.56 9.15
CA PRO A 64 17.48 20.32 8.31
C PRO A 64 16.82 19.43 7.26
N LEU A 65 15.64 19.83 6.77
CA LEU A 65 14.85 19.05 5.80
C LEU A 65 15.67 18.72 4.53
N TYR A 66 16.44 19.69 4.01
CA TYR A 66 17.24 19.49 2.81
C TYR A 66 18.29 18.38 2.98
N LYS A 67 18.90 18.25 4.17
CA LYS A 67 19.85 17.17 4.45
C LYS A 67 19.20 15.80 4.46
N ARG A 68 17.93 15.72 4.86
CA ARG A 68 17.16 14.47 4.76
C ARG A 68 16.83 14.14 3.31
N MET A 69 16.54 15.16 2.51
CA MET A 69 16.31 14.98 1.08
C MET A 69 17.56 14.53 0.34
N GLU A 70 18.74 15.11 0.67
CA GLU A 70 20.03 14.64 0.13
C GLU A 70 20.25 13.17 0.48
N ALA A 71 20.02 12.77 1.73
CA ALA A 71 20.18 11.37 2.14
C ALA A 71 19.21 10.40 1.42
N ILE A 72 17.97 10.83 1.14
CA ILE A 72 17.03 10.05 0.33
C ILE A 72 17.48 9.97 -1.12
N TRP A 73 17.97 11.05 -1.66
CA TRP A 73 18.52 11.12 -3.03
C TRP A 73 19.71 10.18 -3.20
N ASP A 74 20.70 10.25 -2.30
CA ASP A 74 21.85 9.34 -2.30
C ASP A 74 21.41 7.88 -2.18
N TYR A 75 20.47 7.59 -1.28
CA TYR A 75 19.91 6.25 -1.08
C TYR A 75 19.25 5.71 -2.36
N ILE A 76 18.39 6.49 -3.01
CA ILE A 76 17.67 6.03 -4.21
C ILE A 76 18.62 5.77 -5.37
N LEU A 77 19.72 6.53 -5.46
CA LEU A 77 20.68 6.39 -6.55
C LEU A 77 21.76 5.32 -6.31
N ASP A 78 21.90 4.84 -5.08
CA ASP A 78 22.75 3.69 -4.79
C ASP A 78 21.96 2.40 -5.03
N ASP A 79 22.30 1.68 -6.11
CA ASP A 79 21.64 0.44 -6.52
C ASP A 79 21.66 -0.64 -5.45
N SER A 80 22.74 -0.69 -4.69
CA SER A 80 22.95 -1.69 -3.64
C SER A 80 22.07 -1.43 -2.43
N LEU A 81 21.97 -0.18 -1.98
CA LEU A 81 21.19 0.21 -0.83
C LEU A 81 19.69 0.22 -1.15
N SER A 82 19.31 0.70 -2.33
CA SER A 82 17.91 0.76 -2.76
C SER A 82 17.38 -0.55 -3.35
N PHE A 83 18.25 -1.56 -3.49
CA PHE A 83 17.92 -2.82 -4.17
C PHE A 83 17.38 -2.62 -5.60
N TRP A 84 17.87 -1.58 -6.27
CA TRP A 84 17.39 -1.28 -7.62
C TRP A 84 17.79 -2.36 -8.62
N ARG A 85 16.82 -2.76 -9.42
CA ARG A 85 16.99 -3.74 -10.49
C ARG A 85 16.27 -3.31 -11.76
N THR A 86 16.89 -3.62 -12.90
CA THR A 86 16.23 -3.54 -14.20
C THR A 86 16.04 -4.94 -14.78
N ALA A 87 14.98 -5.11 -15.57
CA ALA A 87 14.69 -6.35 -16.29
C ALA A 87 14.09 -6.03 -17.66
N GLY A 88 14.30 -6.94 -18.63
CA GLY A 88 13.62 -6.86 -19.92
C GLY A 88 12.23 -7.48 -19.84
N TYR A 89 11.22 -6.78 -20.38
CA TYR A 89 9.87 -7.31 -20.49
C TYR A 89 9.18 -6.77 -21.75
N LYS A 90 8.72 -7.66 -22.62
CA LYS A 90 7.99 -7.31 -23.87
C LYS A 90 8.69 -6.23 -24.70
N GLY A 91 10.01 -6.29 -24.81
CA GLY A 91 10.82 -5.36 -25.60
C GLY A 91 11.14 -4.02 -24.92
N LEU A 92 10.72 -3.83 -23.67
CA LEU A 92 11.04 -2.65 -22.86
C LEU A 92 11.93 -3.00 -21.69
N THR A 93 12.72 -2.04 -21.25
CA THR A 93 13.39 -2.10 -19.94
C THR A 93 12.42 -1.60 -18.89
N ILE A 94 12.16 -2.40 -17.87
CA ILE A 94 11.41 -2.06 -16.67
C ILE A 94 12.36 -1.99 -15.48
N GLY A 95 12.06 -1.14 -14.51
CA GLY A 95 12.88 -0.97 -13.30
C GLY A 95 12.04 -0.87 -12.03
N ALA A 96 12.53 -1.54 -10.99
CA ALA A 96 11.91 -1.55 -9.68
C ALA A 96 12.94 -2.01 -8.62
N GLN A 97 12.54 -2.06 -7.38
CA GLN A 97 13.34 -2.61 -6.29
C GLN A 97 13.14 -4.13 -6.18
N ASP A 98 14.22 -4.87 -5.88
CA ASP A 98 14.09 -6.26 -5.47
C ASP A 98 13.29 -6.35 -4.18
N TYR A 99 12.38 -7.30 -4.13
CA TYR A 99 11.60 -7.62 -2.94
C TYR A 99 12.08 -8.95 -2.36
N LEU A 100 12.56 -8.89 -1.12
CA LEU A 100 13.18 -10.04 -0.44
C LEU A 100 12.19 -10.88 0.38
N GLY A 101 10.94 -10.45 0.49
CA GLY A 101 9.87 -11.16 1.18
C GLY A 101 9.35 -12.37 0.41
N GLY A 102 8.46 -13.12 1.05
CA GLY A 102 7.78 -14.25 0.42
C GLY A 102 6.72 -13.76 -0.57
N VAL A 103 6.79 -14.24 -1.80
CA VAL A 103 5.79 -14.01 -2.85
C VAL A 103 5.47 -15.35 -3.48
N VAL A 104 4.19 -15.58 -3.76
CA VAL A 104 3.74 -16.80 -4.43
C VAL A 104 4.53 -17.04 -5.72
N GLU A 105 5.05 -18.25 -5.87
CA GLU A 105 5.86 -18.70 -6.99
C GLU A 105 7.22 -17.98 -7.16
N ALA A 106 7.61 -17.04 -6.31
CA ALA A 106 8.91 -16.40 -6.43
C ALA A 106 10.05 -17.34 -6.00
N ASP A 107 11.17 -17.25 -6.73
CA ASP A 107 12.45 -17.85 -6.40
C ASP A 107 13.49 -16.74 -6.20
N ARG A 108 13.26 -15.90 -5.19
CA ARG A 108 14.05 -14.68 -4.90
C ARG A 108 14.23 -13.80 -6.15
N ASP A 109 13.17 -13.72 -6.94
CA ASP A 109 13.15 -13.00 -8.21
C ASP A 109 11.98 -12.01 -8.31
N ALA A 110 11.43 -11.60 -7.19
CA ALA A 110 10.36 -10.62 -7.14
C ALA A 110 10.90 -9.19 -7.17
N MET A 111 10.32 -8.36 -8.02
CA MET A 111 10.52 -6.91 -8.07
C MET A 111 9.21 -6.21 -7.73
N LYS A 112 9.30 -5.13 -6.97
CA LYS A 112 8.15 -4.28 -6.60
C LYS A 112 8.50 -2.82 -6.82
N ASN A 113 7.69 -2.12 -7.59
CA ASN A 113 7.86 -0.68 -7.74
C ASN A 113 7.08 0.05 -6.63
N SER A 114 7.83 0.74 -5.77
CA SER A 114 7.32 1.55 -4.66
C SER A 114 7.69 3.02 -4.87
N ASP A 115 7.07 3.89 -4.08
CA ASP A 115 7.44 5.32 -3.96
C ASP A 115 7.46 6.10 -5.28
N ILE A 116 6.54 5.78 -6.18
CA ILE A 116 6.44 6.38 -7.51
C ILE A 116 6.40 7.92 -7.43
N GLY A 117 5.49 8.47 -6.65
CA GLY A 117 5.34 9.92 -6.54
C GLY A 117 6.58 10.60 -5.94
N ALA A 118 7.24 9.95 -4.99
CA ALA A 118 8.46 10.46 -4.38
C ALA A 118 9.62 10.54 -5.37
N SER A 119 9.77 9.54 -6.25
CA SER A 119 10.82 9.52 -7.27
C SER A 119 10.67 10.65 -8.29
N TRP A 120 9.45 10.90 -8.77
CA TRP A 120 9.16 12.04 -9.66
C TRP A 120 9.36 13.38 -8.97
N MET A 121 8.92 13.50 -7.72
CA MET A 121 9.15 14.72 -6.93
C MET A 121 10.64 14.98 -6.75
N LEU A 122 11.41 13.97 -6.39
CA LEU A 122 12.85 14.08 -6.21
C LEU A 122 13.56 14.51 -7.51
N ALA A 123 13.21 13.91 -8.64
CA ALA A 123 13.73 14.28 -9.94
C ALA A 123 13.38 15.73 -10.31
N SER A 124 12.13 16.14 -10.05
CA SER A 124 11.73 17.54 -10.27
C SER A 124 12.46 18.56 -9.40
N MET A 125 12.88 18.17 -8.20
CA MET A 125 13.60 19.04 -7.26
C MET A 125 15.10 19.08 -7.55
N THR A 126 15.69 17.99 -8.01
CA THR A 126 17.15 17.86 -8.18
C THR A 126 17.62 18.08 -9.61
N GLY A 127 16.79 17.75 -10.58
CA GLY A 127 17.16 17.71 -12.00
C GLY A 127 18.23 16.66 -12.31
N ASP A 128 18.44 15.67 -11.44
CA ASP A 128 19.48 14.66 -11.61
C ASP A 128 19.19 13.79 -12.85
N PRO A 129 20.09 13.72 -13.84
CA PRO A 129 19.89 12.93 -15.06
C PRO A 129 19.80 11.43 -14.79
N ARG A 130 20.44 10.90 -13.74
CA ARG A 130 20.29 9.49 -13.37
C ARG A 130 18.86 9.15 -12.95
N LEU A 131 18.12 10.10 -12.36
CA LEU A 131 16.70 9.94 -12.11
C LEU A 131 15.90 10.07 -13.41
N THR A 132 16.07 11.17 -14.14
CA THR A 132 15.22 11.51 -15.29
C THR A 132 15.44 10.61 -16.51
N GLU A 133 16.66 10.11 -16.73
CA GLU A 133 17.03 9.34 -17.91
C GLU A 133 17.07 7.82 -17.66
N GLU A 134 17.32 7.39 -16.42
CA GLU A 134 17.50 5.97 -16.11
C GLU A 134 16.39 5.43 -15.18
N ARG A 135 16.05 6.12 -14.06
CA ARG A 135 15.09 5.59 -13.08
C ARG A 135 13.66 5.76 -13.56
N LEU A 136 13.24 7.00 -13.81
CA LEU A 136 11.86 7.32 -14.11
C LEU A 136 11.33 6.63 -15.37
N PRO A 137 12.07 6.56 -16.49
CA PRO A 137 11.60 5.84 -17.68
C PRO A 137 11.36 4.36 -17.41
N TYR A 138 12.22 3.70 -16.62
CA TYR A 138 12.08 2.29 -16.32
C TYR A 138 10.97 2.01 -15.28
N MET A 139 10.80 2.90 -14.30
CA MET A 139 9.66 2.85 -13.37
C MET A 139 8.34 3.05 -14.11
N ARG A 140 8.29 4.01 -15.03
CA ARG A 140 7.14 4.26 -15.90
C ARG A 140 6.79 3.01 -16.72
N ASN A 141 7.78 2.41 -17.38
CA ASN A 141 7.59 1.19 -18.15
C ASN A 141 7.08 0.04 -17.28
N PHE A 142 7.59 -0.10 -16.06
CA PHE A 142 7.10 -1.09 -15.10
C PHE A 142 5.60 -0.92 -14.87
N LYS A 143 5.13 0.30 -14.61
CA LYS A 143 3.72 0.57 -14.36
C LYS A 143 2.83 0.35 -15.58
N LEU A 144 3.27 0.72 -16.77
CA LEU A 144 2.54 0.45 -18.01
C LEU A 144 2.45 -1.06 -18.29
N MET A 145 3.53 -1.80 -18.03
CA MET A 145 3.59 -3.24 -18.28
C MET A 145 2.88 -4.07 -17.19
N GLN A 146 2.69 -3.51 -16.01
CA GLN A 146 1.92 -4.12 -14.93
C GLN A 146 0.43 -4.21 -15.25
N GLN A 147 -0.04 -3.37 -16.15
CA GLN A 147 -1.45 -3.31 -16.53
C GLN A 147 -1.79 -4.34 -17.61
N ALA A 148 -2.95 -4.98 -17.48
CA ALA A 148 -3.49 -5.87 -18.50
C ALA A 148 -3.73 -5.12 -19.80
N PRO A 149 -3.22 -5.63 -20.96
CA PRO A 149 -3.31 -4.94 -22.24
C PRO A 149 -4.74 -4.95 -22.82
N ALA A 150 -4.95 -4.17 -23.88
CA ALA A 150 -6.17 -4.22 -24.65
C ALA A 150 -6.42 -5.63 -25.21
N GLY A 151 -7.66 -6.11 -25.14
CA GLY A 151 -8.06 -7.45 -25.54
C GLY A 151 -7.98 -8.50 -24.42
N ASP A 152 -7.33 -8.20 -23.30
CA ASP A 152 -7.37 -9.05 -22.11
C ASP A 152 -8.72 -8.88 -21.38
N PRO A 153 -9.33 -9.96 -20.85
CA PRO A 153 -10.56 -9.87 -20.05
C PRO A 153 -10.46 -8.88 -18.87
N ASN A 154 -9.26 -8.67 -18.37
CA ASN A 154 -8.96 -7.75 -17.25
C ASN A 154 -8.34 -6.43 -17.74
N HIS A 155 -8.53 -6.06 -18.99
CA HIS A 155 -7.96 -4.82 -19.54
C HIS A 155 -8.09 -3.65 -18.57
N GLY A 156 -6.96 -2.98 -18.31
CA GLY A 156 -6.87 -1.85 -17.40
C GLY A 156 -6.56 -2.21 -15.95
N ALA A 157 -6.73 -3.45 -15.51
CA ALA A 157 -6.35 -3.88 -14.17
C ALA A 157 -4.83 -4.08 -14.04
N ALA A 158 -4.29 -3.84 -12.85
CA ALA A 158 -2.95 -4.31 -12.50
C ALA A 158 -2.97 -5.85 -12.39
N MET A 159 -2.02 -6.51 -13.06
CA MET A 159 -1.92 -7.98 -13.12
C MET A 159 -1.22 -8.58 -11.90
N GLY A 160 -0.94 -7.78 -10.91
CA GLY A 160 -0.28 -8.14 -9.66
C GLY A 160 0.72 -7.07 -9.21
N GLN A 161 1.04 -7.08 -7.94
CA GLN A 161 1.95 -6.10 -7.34
C GLN A 161 3.41 -6.37 -7.70
N TYR A 162 3.78 -7.65 -7.83
CA TYR A 162 5.16 -8.10 -7.99
C TYR A 162 5.41 -8.61 -9.40
N TYR A 163 6.59 -8.28 -9.94
CA TYR A 163 7.10 -8.85 -11.19
C TYR A 163 8.16 -9.90 -10.89
N LEU A 164 7.93 -11.13 -11.33
CA LEU A 164 8.89 -12.24 -11.25
C LEU A 164 9.75 -12.24 -12.49
N TRP A 165 11.00 -11.72 -12.37
CA TRP A 165 11.86 -11.50 -13.55
C TRP A 165 12.37 -12.79 -14.18
N LYS A 166 12.50 -13.91 -13.45
CA LYS A 166 12.83 -15.22 -14.03
C LYS A 166 11.65 -15.82 -14.81
N LYS A 167 10.43 -15.61 -14.31
CA LYS A 167 9.19 -16.16 -14.91
C LYS A 167 8.50 -15.19 -15.87
N GLN A 168 8.97 -13.96 -15.93
CA GLN A 168 8.44 -12.87 -16.78
C GLN A 168 6.93 -12.67 -16.63
N LYS A 169 6.43 -12.64 -15.39
CA LYS A 169 5.01 -12.43 -15.10
C LYS A 169 4.79 -11.57 -13.85
N PHE A 170 3.63 -10.90 -13.80
CA PHE A 170 3.15 -10.20 -12.63
C PHE A 170 2.26 -11.12 -11.78
N VAL A 171 2.44 -11.08 -10.46
CA VAL A 171 1.68 -11.84 -9.47
C VAL A 171 1.32 -10.99 -8.26
N GLU A 172 0.28 -11.38 -7.52
CA GLU A 172 0.04 -10.88 -6.17
C GLU A 172 0.89 -11.64 -5.15
N GLU A 173 0.99 -11.12 -3.96
CA GLU A 173 1.84 -11.71 -2.92
C GLU A 173 1.40 -13.12 -2.55
N TRP A 174 0.09 -13.33 -2.44
CA TRP A 174 -0.51 -14.56 -1.92
C TRP A 174 -1.28 -15.38 -2.95
N GLY A 175 -1.27 -15.01 -4.19
CA GLY A 175 -2.01 -15.72 -5.22
C GLY A 175 -1.87 -15.16 -6.63
N ASP A 176 -2.49 -15.84 -7.58
CA ASP A 176 -2.54 -15.42 -8.98
C ASP A 176 -3.97 -14.98 -9.34
N HIS A 177 -4.38 -13.84 -8.78
CA HIS A 177 -5.70 -13.24 -8.94
C HIS A 177 -5.59 -11.72 -9.15
N ILE A 178 -6.71 -11.07 -9.42
CA ILE A 178 -6.81 -9.61 -9.57
C ILE A 178 -7.67 -9.08 -8.44
N GLU A 179 -7.16 -8.07 -7.75
CA GLU A 179 -7.87 -7.39 -6.68
C GLU A 179 -8.32 -5.99 -7.11
N PRO A 180 -9.59 -5.61 -6.87
CA PRO A 180 -10.05 -4.24 -7.13
C PRO A 180 -9.23 -3.19 -6.38
N ILE A 181 -8.80 -3.48 -5.15
CA ILE A 181 -7.91 -2.59 -4.40
C ILE A 181 -6.55 -2.44 -5.09
N GLY A 182 -6.06 -3.48 -5.75
CA GLY A 182 -4.84 -3.43 -6.55
C GLY A 182 -4.96 -2.45 -7.74
N ILE A 183 -6.15 -2.35 -8.36
CA ILE A 183 -6.41 -1.33 -9.39
C ILE A 183 -6.34 0.07 -8.78
N THR A 184 -6.89 0.26 -7.58
CA THR A 184 -6.82 1.54 -6.87
C THR A 184 -5.38 1.96 -6.62
N TYR A 185 -4.56 1.10 -6.01
CA TYR A 185 -3.20 1.44 -5.62
C TYR A 185 -2.22 1.38 -6.79
N TYR A 186 -2.11 0.23 -7.46
CA TYR A 186 -1.04 -0.02 -8.44
C TYR A 186 -1.32 0.57 -9.82
N THR A 187 -2.59 0.89 -10.11
CA THR A 187 -2.95 1.56 -11.36
C THR A 187 -3.30 3.03 -11.12
N LEU A 188 -4.40 3.30 -10.40
CA LEU A 188 -4.93 4.67 -10.35
C LEU A 188 -4.08 5.62 -9.51
N MET A 189 -3.60 5.20 -8.35
CA MET A 189 -2.75 6.06 -7.53
C MET A 189 -1.36 6.21 -8.15
N ASP A 190 -0.76 5.13 -8.61
CA ASP A 190 0.61 5.18 -9.15
C ASP A 190 0.66 5.91 -10.50
N LEU A 191 -0.19 5.56 -11.47
CA LEU A 191 -0.26 6.32 -12.72
C LEU A 191 -0.72 7.76 -12.49
N GLY A 192 -1.62 7.97 -11.54
CA GLY A 192 -2.06 9.30 -11.13
C GLY A 192 -0.92 10.15 -10.59
N ASN A 193 -0.06 9.59 -9.76
CA ASN A 193 1.13 10.27 -9.24
C ASN A 193 2.11 10.64 -10.36
N ILE A 194 2.33 9.77 -11.33
CA ILE A 194 3.18 10.09 -12.49
C ILE A 194 2.55 11.23 -13.31
N LEU A 195 1.24 11.17 -13.55
CA LEU A 195 0.52 12.17 -14.34
C LEU A 195 0.47 13.56 -13.70
N LEU A 196 0.80 13.72 -12.42
CA LEU A 196 1.01 15.04 -11.82
C LEU A 196 2.23 15.75 -12.41
N PHE A 197 3.22 15.00 -12.87
CA PHE A 197 4.48 15.51 -13.45
C PHE A 197 4.49 15.35 -14.97
N GLU A 198 4.01 14.21 -15.50
CA GLU A 198 4.00 13.84 -16.92
C GLU A 198 2.59 14.04 -17.52
N ARG A 199 2.09 15.26 -17.44
CA ARG A 199 0.68 15.58 -17.78
C ARG A 199 0.28 15.24 -19.20
N ASP A 200 1.22 15.31 -20.13
CA ASP A 200 0.98 15.13 -21.56
C ASP A 200 1.28 13.69 -22.05
N ASP A 201 1.63 12.78 -21.13
CA ASP A 201 1.86 11.39 -21.47
C ASP A 201 0.54 10.69 -21.83
N SER A 202 0.31 10.53 -23.13
CA SER A 202 -0.91 9.95 -23.66
C SER A 202 -1.09 8.47 -23.31
N LEU A 203 0.00 7.69 -23.20
CA LEU A 203 -0.04 6.28 -22.83
C LEU A 203 -0.43 6.11 -21.37
N LEU A 204 0.17 6.91 -20.48
CA LEU A 204 -0.20 6.91 -19.07
C LEU A 204 -1.67 7.32 -18.86
N ARG A 205 -2.13 8.37 -19.58
CA ARG A 205 -3.53 8.81 -19.50
C ARG A 205 -4.49 7.74 -20.00
N SER A 206 -4.13 7.06 -21.10
CA SER A 206 -4.94 5.96 -21.65
C SER A 206 -5.01 4.78 -20.67
N GLY A 207 -3.86 4.37 -20.11
CA GLY A 207 -3.79 3.32 -19.10
C GLY A 207 -4.55 3.69 -17.82
N PHE A 208 -4.42 4.92 -17.36
CA PHE A 208 -5.17 5.42 -16.20
C PHE A 208 -6.68 5.36 -16.43
N ARG A 209 -7.15 5.81 -17.60
CA ARG A 209 -8.57 5.71 -17.98
C ARG A 209 -9.05 4.26 -18.03
N ALA A 210 -8.28 3.37 -18.66
CA ALA A 210 -8.62 1.94 -18.72
C ALA A 210 -8.75 1.33 -17.32
N GLY A 211 -7.85 1.68 -16.38
CA GLY A 211 -7.95 1.27 -14.98
C GLY A 211 -9.20 1.79 -14.29
N ALA A 212 -9.55 3.06 -14.49
CA ALA A 212 -10.75 3.66 -13.93
C ALA A 212 -12.04 3.00 -14.44
N GLU A 213 -12.12 2.72 -15.76
CA GLU A 213 -13.25 1.99 -16.36
C GLU A 213 -13.31 0.56 -15.84
N ARG A 214 -12.18 -0.12 -15.72
CA ARG A 214 -12.14 -1.48 -15.17
C ARG A 214 -12.64 -1.50 -13.73
N LEU A 215 -12.15 -0.60 -12.88
CA LEU A 215 -12.62 -0.51 -11.50
C LEU A 215 -14.13 -0.23 -11.44
N LEU A 216 -14.63 0.67 -12.30
CA LEU A 216 -16.05 0.98 -12.39
C LEU A 216 -16.90 -0.25 -12.78
N SER A 217 -16.39 -1.08 -13.70
CA SER A 217 -17.07 -2.32 -14.11
C SER A 217 -17.12 -3.39 -13.02
N LEU A 218 -16.26 -3.31 -12.01
CA LEU A 218 -16.21 -4.26 -10.90
C LEU A 218 -17.04 -3.80 -9.69
N GLN A 219 -17.47 -2.53 -9.64
CA GLN A 219 -18.30 -2.04 -8.55
C GLN A 219 -19.69 -2.68 -8.61
N GLN A 220 -20.11 -3.28 -7.51
CA GLN A 220 -21.44 -3.86 -7.36
C GLN A 220 -22.51 -2.78 -7.25
N ALA A 221 -23.76 -3.16 -7.48
CA ALA A 221 -24.90 -2.22 -7.47
C ALA A 221 -25.06 -1.49 -6.12
N ASP A 222 -24.72 -2.15 -5.02
CA ASP A 222 -24.78 -1.58 -3.66
C ASP A 222 -23.59 -0.67 -3.32
N GLY A 223 -22.58 -0.61 -4.18
CA GLY A 223 -21.35 0.18 -4.03
C GLY A 223 -20.14 -0.63 -3.57
N GLY A 224 -20.30 -1.88 -3.15
CA GLY A 224 -19.22 -2.76 -2.71
C GLY A 224 -18.39 -3.35 -3.84
N PHE A 225 -17.42 -4.19 -3.46
CA PHE A 225 -16.58 -4.96 -4.37
C PHE A 225 -16.46 -6.40 -3.88
N ALA A 226 -16.20 -7.34 -4.80
CA ALA A 226 -15.65 -8.63 -4.41
C ALA A 226 -14.18 -8.46 -4.01
N VAL A 227 -13.68 -9.33 -3.12
CA VAL A 227 -12.30 -9.29 -2.62
C VAL A 227 -11.29 -9.46 -3.76
N ALA A 228 -11.54 -10.42 -4.65
CA ALA A 228 -10.68 -10.69 -5.79
C ALA A 228 -11.46 -11.34 -6.95
N TYR A 229 -10.82 -11.42 -8.10
CA TYR A 229 -11.32 -12.04 -9.31
C TYR A 229 -10.28 -12.97 -9.93
N GLY A 230 -10.72 -14.09 -10.46
CA GLY A 230 -9.86 -15.00 -11.21
C GLY A 230 -9.24 -14.32 -12.42
N LYS A 231 -7.92 -14.47 -12.56
CA LYS A 231 -7.15 -13.79 -13.60
C LYS A 231 -7.51 -14.23 -15.01
N HIS A 232 -7.94 -15.47 -15.17
CA HIS A 232 -8.23 -16.04 -16.48
C HIS A 232 -9.72 -16.04 -16.83
N ASP A 233 -10.60 -16.14 -15.85
CA ASP A 233 -12.04 -16.28 -16.08
C ASP A 233 -12.87 -15.08 -15.58
N GLY A 234 -12.22 -14.13 -14.86
CA GLY A 234 -12.86 -12.93 -14.34
C GLY A 234 -13.96 -13.19 -13.32
N LYS A 235 -14.06 -14.40 -12.76
CA LYS A 235 -15.10 -14.72 -11.78
C LYS A 235 -14.70 -14.23 -10.39
N PRO A 236 -15.67 -13.75 -9.57
CA PRO A 236 -15.42 -13.39 -8.19
C PRO A 236 -14.86 -14.58 -7.40
N LEU A 237 -13.84 -14.32 -6.60
CA LEU A 237 -13.24 -15.23 -5.63
C LEU A 237 -13.56 -14.77 -4.21
N PHE A 238 -13.52 -15.68 -3.25
CA PHE A 238 -13.76 -15.39 -1.82
C PHE A 238 -15.11 -14.69 -1.59
N THR A 239 -16.16 -15.24 -2.21
CA THR A 239 -17.50 -14.66 -2.25
C THR A 239 -18.22 -14.65 -0.89
N ASP A 240 -17.72 -15.39 0.09
CA ASP A 240 -18.14 -15.40 1.48
C ASP A 240 -17.60 -14.21 2.29
N LEU A 241 -16.60 -13.51 1.76
CA LEU A 241 -15.97 -12.36 2.39
C LEU A 241 -16.51 -11.04 1.82
N LYS A 242 -16.54 -10.01 2.67
CA LYS A 242 -16.79 -8.62 2.25
C LYS A 242 -15.47 -7.89 2.14
N ASP A 243 -15.25 -7.21 1.02
CA ASP A 243 -14.09 -6.34 0.87
C ASP A 243 -14.29 -5.02 1.63
N LEU A 244 -13.77 -4.94 2.85
CA LEU A 244 -13.83 -3.75 3.71
C LEU A 244 -12.64 -2.78 3.47
N ARG A 245 -11.88 -2.96 2.38
CA ARG A 245 -10.80 -2.05 2.00
C ARG A 245 -11.35 -0.79 1.32
N PRO A 246 -10.64 0.34 1.34
CA PRO A 246 -11.12 1.60 0.77
C PRO A 246 -10.97 1.66 -0.76
N THR A 247 -11.40 0.63 -1.46
CA THR A 247 -11.26 0.47 -2.92
C THR A 247 -11.92 1.62 -3.70
N PHE A 248 -12.99 2.21 -3.16
CA PHE A 248 -13.67 3.36 -3.73
C PHE A 248 -12.79 4.62 -3.88
N TYR A 249 -11.67 4.68 -3.15
CA TYR A 249 -10.74 5.81 -3.23
C TYR A 249 -10.15 5.98 -4.63
N GLY A 250 -9.98 4.90 -5.37
CA GLY A 250 -9.56 4.95 -6.77
C GLY A 250 -10.46 5.83 -7.65
N PHE A 251 -11.75 5.88 -7.37
CA PHE A 251 -12.68 6.77 -8.08
C PHE A 251 -12.51 8.24 -7.72
N VAL A 252 -12.09 8.55 -6.49
CA VAL A 252 -11.75 9.94 -6.11
C VAL A 252 -10.57 10.42 -6.95
N VAL A 253 -9.54 9.59 -7.10
CA VAL A 253 -8.37 9.88 -7.94
C VAL A 253 -8.79 10.01 -9.41
N ALA A 254 -9.62 9.08 -9.91
CA ALA A 254 -10.13 9.12 -11.27
C ALA A 254 -10.94 10.39 -11.56
N TYR A 255 -11.83 10.78 -10.65
CA TYR A 255 -12.59 12.02 -10.80
C TYR A 255 -11.69 13.25 -10.85
N LYS A 256 -10.68 13.32 -9.99
CA LYS A 256 -9.75 14.46 -9.95
C LYS A 256 -8.93 14.62 -11.23
N LEU A 257 -8.55 13.53 -11.87
CA LEU A 257 -7.71 13.57 -13.08
C LEU A 257 -8.51 13.60 -14.39
N LEU A 258 -9.69 12.96 -14.42
CA LEU A 258 -10.51 12.86 -15.64
C LEU A 258 -11.70 13.83 -15.67
N GLY A 259 -12.18 14.33 -14.51
CA GLY A 259 -13.29 15.27 -14.41
C GLY A 259 -14.68 14.68 -14.67
N GLU A 260 -14.80 13.37 -14.88
CA GLU A 260 -16.06 12.72 -15.26
C GLU A 260 -16.92 12.37 -14.04
N ARG A 261 -18.14 12.90 -14.01
CA ARG A 261 -19.09 12.79 -12.90
C ARG A 261 -19.36 11.34 -12.47
N LYS A 262 -19.35 10.38 -13.40
CA LYS A 262 -19.57 8.96 -13.10
C LYS A 262 -18.62 8.40 -12.04
N TYR A 263 -17.37 8.88 -12.01
CA TYR A 263 -16.40 8.44 -11.00
C TYR A 263 -16.69 9.03 -9.61
N LEU A 264 -17.14 10.30 -9.56
CA LEU A 264 -17.57 10.87 -8.29
C LEU A 264 -18.78 10.12 -7.73
N ASP A 265 -19.76 9.82 -8.57
CA ASP A 265 -20.96 9.08 -8.15
C ASP A 265 -20.60 7.66 -7.68
N ALA A 266 -19.65 7.00 -8.34
CA ALA A 266 -19.11 5.71 -7.93
C ALA A 266 -18.34 5.79 -6.60
N ALA A 267 -17.55 6.85 -6.39
CA ALA A 267 -16.85 7.09 -5.13
C ALA A 267 -17.83 7.25 -3.97
N VAL A 268 -18.89 8.04 -4.15
CA VAL A 268 -19.93 8.24 -3.12
C VAL A 268 -20.62 6.93 -2.80
N ARG A 269 -21.06 6.17 -3.80
CA ARG A 269 -21.69 4.85 -3.55
C ARG A 269 -20.78 3.90 -2.77
N GLY A 270 -19.50 3.87 -3.13
CA GLY A 270 -18.50 3.03 -2.44
C GLY A 270 -18.24 3.48 -1.01
N ALA A 271 -18.13 4.79 -0.78
CA ALA A 271 -17.96 5.36 0.55
C ALA A 271 -19.20 5.07 1.44
N ASP A 272 -20.42 5.25 0.92
CA ASP A 272 -21.65 4.94 1.63
C ASP A 272 -21.73 3.45 1.98
N TRP A 273 -21.33 2.58 1.07
CA TRP A 273 -21.24 1.14 1.32
C TRP A 273 -20.24 0.83 2.45
N PHE A 274 -19.07 1.45 2.40
CA PHE A 274 -18.02 1.27 3.40
C PHE A 274 -18.49 1.74 4.79
N VAL A 275 -19.11 2.92 4.88
CA VAL A 275 -19.67 3.41 6.14
C VAL A 275 -20.67 2.41 6.71
N ARG A 276 -21.66 1.97 5.93
CA ARG A 276 -22.70 1.02 6.40
C ARG A 276 -22.16 -0.36 6.79
N ASN A 277 -21.10 -0.83 6.14
CA ASN A 277 -20.61 -2.20 6.35
C ASN A 277 -19.38 -2.30 7.26
N ALA A 278 -18.57 -1.28 7.36
CA ALA A 278 -17.40 -1.24 8.22
C ALA A 278 -17.58 -0.29 9.41
N VAL A 279 -17.81 0.99 9.15
CA VAL A 279 -17.78 2.02 10.21
C VAL A 279 -18.92 1.87 11.19
N ASP A 280 -20.17 1.82 10.70
CA ASP A 280 -21.38 1.72 11.56
C ASP A 280 -21.44 0.39 12.32
N LYS A 281 -20.79 -0.64 11.80
CA LYS A 281 -20.75 -1.97 12.44
C LYS A 281 -19.57 -2.13 13.39
N GLY A 282 -18.69 -1.16 13.45
CA GLY A 282 -17.42 -1.28 14.20
C GLY A 282 -16.56 -2.44 13.70
N ALA A 283 -16.72 -2.84 12.44
CA ALA A 283 -15.95 -3.92 11.82
C ALA A 283 -14.53 -3.40 11.46
N PHE A 284 -13.75 -3.17 12.48
CA PHE A 284 -12.35 -2.83 12.33
C PHE A 284 -11.54 -4.12 12.28
N THR A 285 -11.30 -4.60 11.09
CA THR A 285 -10.35 -5.67 10.89
C THR A 285 -8.96 -5.10 11.12
N GLY A 286 -8.23 -5.67 12.08
CA GLY A 286 -6.83 -5.33 12.25
C GLY A 286 -6.09 -5.62 10.94
N VAL A 287 -5.39 -4.64 10.40
CA VAL A 287 -4.58 -4.84 9.20
C VAL A 287 -3.26 -5.46 9.65
N CYS A 288 -3.12 -6.76 9.45
CA CYS A 288 -1.81 -7.37 9.38
C CYS A 288 -1.40 -7.41 7.91
N GLY A 289 -0.30 -6.73 7.55
CA GLY A 289 0.19 -6.71 6.17
C GLY A 289 0.57 -8.09 5.62
N ASP A 290 0.76 -9.05 6.50
CA ASP A 290 1.12 -10.45 6.17
C ASP A 290 -0.10 -11.37 6.07
N ALA A 291 -1.30 -10.85 6.23
CA ALA A 291 -2.51 -11.62 6.16
C ALA A 291 -2.93 -11.89 4.72
N ARG A 292 -3.29 -13.13 4.45
CA ARG A 292 -3.74 -13.57 3.14
C ARG A 292 -4.93 -12.75 2.63
N PHE A 293 -5.85 -12.41 3.54
CA PHE A 293 -6.98 -11.55 3.27
C PHE A 293 -7.20 -10.64 4.48
N ILE A 294 -7.28 -9.35 4.24
CA ILE A 294 -7.53 -8.37 5.30
C ILE A 294 -8.81 -8.67 6.07
N ASN A 295 -9.78 -9.30 5.42
CA ASN A 295 -11.08 -9.64 6.00
C ASN A 295 -11.05 -10.87 6.91
N ASP A 296 -9.99 -11.67 6.91
CA ASP A 296 -9.87 -12.87 7.74
C ASP A 296 -9.55 -12.56 9.21
N PHE A 297 -9.42 -11.27 9.56
CA PHE A 297 -9.07 -10.78 10.89
C PHE A 297 -10.25 -10.12 11.63
N ALA A 298 -11.43 -10.46 11.28
CA ALA A 298 -12.61 -10.04 12.03
C ALA A 298 -12.71 -10.77 13.38
#